data_684f6fc0c15db6c2e2256450d25cc7b1
#
_entry.id   684f6fc0c15db6c2e2256450d25cc7b1
#
_cell.length_a   1.000
_cell.length_b   1.000
_cell.length_c   1.000
_cell.angle_alpha   90.00
_cell.angle_beta   90.00
_cell.angle_gamma   90.00
#
_symmetry.space_group_name_H-M   'P 1'
#
loop_
_entity.id
_entity.type
_entity.pdbx_description
1 polymer ?
#
loop_
_entity_poly.entity_id
_entity_poly.type
_entity_poly.pdbx_seq_one_letter_code
_entity_poly.pdbx_strand_id
1 'polypeptide(L)'
;MVNSNEMLKKLYVFLPLVILLHTSCVENIIFIQIYPDGQTYFKFISTGDSTDINDQDFRHPFIDDITVNSYSNVTKTDSVWEVTTESIYKDSIFVFKPKNGLGFNFKRSNENTSLSSVYNFNIEFIGRAIKDNYPLLYESLLNNKLDSLRWLPEALTVIINQSLIDIENDTTKHYFKINRPRLVNHFKSSFVRIKTFEDLKSVQENRLEYIKTILKPFKLGNKFCVDLAERMKVHEDYLKSSLALRDDSFTLKLLLPGEILSTNSMSIEQDTLVWKFGLDSLLNENYLLSSTSVVYSKKKIQKTSILIVCFLLIFGIVLIGKQKKL
;
A
#
# COMPACT_ATOMS: atom_id res chain seq x y z
N MET A 1 -33.58 -44.41 14.96
CA MET A 1 -33.50 -43.36 15.97
C MET A 1 -32.04 -42.95 16.09
N VAL A 2 -31.63 -41.87 15.49
CA VAL A 2 -30.26 -41.33 15.58
C VAL A 2 -30.14 -40.66 16.94
N ASN A 3 -29.12 -41.05 17.68
CA ASN A 3 -28.90 -40.69 19.09
C ASN A 3 -28.62 -39.18 19.18
N SER A 4 -29.58 -38.43 19.75
CA SER A 4 -29.55 -36.95 19.87
C SER A 4 -28.31 -36.45 20.61
N ASN A 5 -27.67 -37.27 21.44
CA ASN A 5 -26.44 -36.97 22.17
C ASN A 5 -25.19 -36.96 21.27
N GLU A 6 -25.16 -37.73 20.18
CA GLU A 6 -24.04 -37.67 19.21
C GLU A 6 -24.15 -36.44 18.30
N MET A 7 -25.37 -36.03 17.97
CA MET A 7 -25.61 -34.80 17.22
C MET A 7 -25.22 -33.56 18.02
N LEU A 8 -25.57 -33.53 19.31
CA LEU A 8 -25.13 -32.44 20.22
C LEU A 8 -23.60 -32.40 20.40
N LYS A 9 -22.93 -33.54 20.58
CA LYS A 9 -21.47 -33.58 20.67
C LYS A 9 -20.78 -33.09 19.40
N LYS A 10 -21.30 -33.42 18.21
CA LYS A 10 -20.80 -32.90 16.93
C LYS A 10 -21.07 -31.38 16.78
N LEU A 11 -22.19 -30.91 17.31
CA LEU A 11 -22.50 -29.46 17.30
C LEU A 11 -21.57 -28.67 18.24
N TYR A 12 -21.20 -29.24 19.41
CA TYR A 12 -20.25 -28.59 20.35
C TYR A 12 -18.79 -28.59 19.85
N VAL A 13 -18.43 -29.50 18.92
CA VAL A 13 -17.09 -29.51 18.29
C VAL A 13 -17.07 -28.55 17.07
N PHE A 14 -18.23 -28.31 16.42
CA PHE A 14 -18.32 -27.39 15.27
C PHE A 14 -18.46 -25.93 15.70
N LEU A 15 -19.05 -25.64 16.87
CA LEU A 15 -19.25 -24.27 17.34
C LEU A 15 -17.94 -23.51 17.58
N PRO A 16 -16.89 -24.08 18.23
CA PRO A 16 -15.60 -23.37 18.34
C PRO A 16 -14.83 -23.26 17.02
N LEU A 17 -15.06 -24.15 16.05
CA LEU A 17 -14.44 -24.05 14.73
C LEU A 17 -15.04 -22.93 13.90
N VAL A 18 -16.35 -22.62 14.08
CA VAL A 18 -17.02 -21.48 13.43
C VAL A 18 -16.62 -20.15 14.08
N ILE A 19 -16.25 -20.16 15.38
CA ILE A 19 -15.77 -18.97 16.09
C ILE A 19 -14.31 -18.64 15.70
N LEU A 20 -13.53 -19.62 15.25
CA LEU A 20 -12.17 -19.43 14.72
C LEU A 20 -12.14 -18.87 13.30
N LEU A 21 -13.31 -18.71 12.65
CA LEU A 21 -13.46 -18.01 11.37
C LEU A 21 -13.78 -16.51 11.53
N HIS A 22 -13.67 -15.96 12.70
CA HIS A 22 -13.54 -14.52 12.85
C HIS A 22 -12.16 -14.16 12.28
N THR A 23 -12.15 -13.82 11.00
CA THR A 23 -11.06 -13.12 10.36
C THR A 23 -10.68 -11.96 11.26
N SER A 24 -9.53 -12.05 11.89
CA SER A 24 -8.92 -10.92 12.56
C SER A 24 -8.66 -9.88 11.47
N CYS A 25 -9.47 -8.84 11.42
CA CYS A 25 -9.24 -7.72 10.52
C CYS A 25 -8.23 -6.80 11.18
N VAL A 26 -7.13 -6.51 10.51
CA VAL A 26 -6.22 -5.44 10.96
C VAL A 26 -6.85 -4.10 10.63
N GLU A 27 -6.94 -3.24 11.63
CA GLU A 27 -7.31 -1.85 11.42
C GLU A 27 -6.05 -0.99 11.40
N ASN A 28 -5.81 -0.35 10.24
CA ASN A 28 -4.68 0.52 10.03
C ASN A 28 -5.16 1.98 9.97
N ILE A 29 -4.76 2.79 10.93
CA ILE A 29 -5.05 4.22 10.97
C ILE A 29 -3.79 5.01 10.64
N ILE A 30 -3.87 5.83 9.60
CA ILE A 30 -2.80 6.74 9.17
C ILE A 30 -3.28 8.16 9.44
N PHE A 31 -2.70 8.83 10.43
CA PHE A 31 -2.98 10.24 10.71
C PHE A 31 -1.83 11.10 10.22
N ILE A 32 -2.16 12.11 9.42
CA ILE A 32 -1.21 13.07 8.86
C ILE A 32 -1.68 14.47 9.20
N GLN A 33 -0.78 15.28 9.77
CA GLN A 33 -1.03 16.69 10.02
C GLN A 33 0.05 17.54 9.36
N ILE A 34 -0.36 18.47 8.50
CA ILE A 34 0.55 19.43 7.89
C ILE A 34 0.47 20.75 8.68
N TYR A 35 1.63 21.20 9.15
CA TYR A 35 1.73 22.47 9.87
C TYR A 35 1.97 23.64 8.92
N PRO A 36 1.57 24.87 9.33
CA PRO A 36 1.79 26.07 8.51
C PRO A 36 3.27 26.39 8.22
N ASP A 37 4.19 25.91 9.05
CA ASP A 37 5.64 26.06 8.87
C ASP A 37 6.23 25.05 7.85
N GLY A 38 5.38 24.13 7.37
CA GLY A 38 5.74 23.13 6.40
C GLY A 38 6.26 21.83 7.01
N GLN A 39 6.23 21.63 8.32
CA GLN A 39 6.48 20.31 8.91
C GLN A 39 5.27 19.40 8.70
N THR A 40 5.50 18.08 8.66
CA THR A 40 4.44 17.07 8.58
C THR A 40 4.59 16.10 9.74
N TYR A 41 3.55 15.98 10.53
CA TYR A 41 3.44 14.94 11.55
C TYR A 41 2.75 13.72 10.95
N PHE A 42 3.35 12.57 11.13
CA PHE A 42 2.80 11.26 10.78
C PHE A 42 2.56 10.45 12.04
N LYS A 43 1.41 9.80 12.11
CA LYS A 43 1.13 8.77 13.10
C LYS A 43 0.48 7.59 12.39
N PHE A 44 1.08 6.41 12.57
CA PHE A 44 0.58 5.14 12.08
C PHE A 44 0.17 4.29 13.27
N ILE A 45 -1.00 3.70 13.21
CA ILE A 45 -1.51 2.79 14.24
C ILE A 45 -2.04 1.56 13.50
N SER A 46 -1.52 0.38 13.84
CA SER A 46 -2.06 -0.91 13.38
C SER A 46 -2.53 -1.71 14.57
N THR A 47 -3.78 -2.18 14.51
CA THR A 47 -4.42 -2.94 15.59
C THR A 47 -4.92 -4.26 15.01
N GLY A 48 -4.51 -5.39 15.58
CA GLY A 48 -4.88 -6.71 15.13
C GLY A 48 -4.37 -7.82 16.05
N ASP A 49 -4.42 -9.06 15.61
CA ASP A 49 -3.79 -10.13 16.34
C ASP A 49 -2.26 -10.19 16.08
N SER A 50 -1.57 -11.09 16.80
CA SER A 50 -0.11 -11.21 16.67
C SER A 50 0.34 -11.71 15.32
N THR A 51 -0.47 -12.46 14.61
CA THR A 51 -0.11 -13.03 13.30
C THR A 51 -0.18 -11.96 12.25
N ASP A 52 -1.27 -11.21 12.24
CA ASP A 52 -1.56 -10.16 11.27
C ASP A 52 -0.62 -8.96 11.42
N ILE A 53 -0.35 -8.54 12.67
CA ILE A 53 0.60 -7.43 12.93
C ILE A 53 2.03 -7.75 12.46
N ASN A 54 2.40 -9.04 12.37
CA ASN A 54 3.76 -9.45 12.01
C ASN A 54 3.91 -9.99 10.58
N ASP A 55 2.87 -10.04 9.77
CA ASP A 55 2.93 -10.59 8.41
C ASP A 55 3.62 -9.69 7.39
N GLN A 56 3.91 -8.42 7.77
CA GLN A 56 4.66 -7.42 7.01
C GLN A 56 3.99 -6.94 5.72
N ASP A 57 2.70 -7.11 5.57
CA ASP A 57 1.93 -6.62 4.43
C ASP A 57 1.74 -5.08 4.50
N PHE A 58 1.59 -4.52 5.71
CA PHE A 58 1.67 -3.09 5.99
C PHE A 58 2.68 -2.81 7.12
N ARG A 59 3.92 -2.50 6.74
CA ARG A 59 4.95 -2.07 7.69
C ARG A 59 4.89 -0.57 7.88
N HIS A 60 4.96 -0.11 9.14
CA HIS A 60 5.06 1.31 9.41
C HIS A 60 6.38 1.90 8.88
N PRO A 61 6.36 3.01 8.15
CA PRO A 61 7.56 3.77 7.85
C PRO A 61 8.16 4.34 9.15
N PHE A 62 9.45 4.65 9.14
CA PHE A 62 10.20 5.23 10.27
C PHE A 62 10.45 4.29 11.46
N ILE A 63 9.97 3.04 11.46
CA ILE A 63 10.14 2.13 12.60
C ILE A 63 11.62 1.82 12.90
N ASP A 64 12.46 1.83 11.85
CA ASP A 64 13.91 1.57 11.96
C ASP A 64 14.76 2.80 11.63
N ASP A 65 14.16 3.97 11.42
CA ASP A 65 14.88 5.17 11.02
C ASP A 65 15.32 6.01 12.22
N ILE A 66 16.56 5.80 12.64
CA ILE A 66 17.19 6.51 13.77
C ILE A 66 17.44 7.99 13.43
N THR A 67 17.41 8.38 12.15
CA THR A 67 17.71 9.75 11.70
C THR A 67 16.51 10.69 11.80
N VAL A 68 15.31 10.15 11.90
CA VAL A 68 14.06 10.90 12.04
C VAL A 68 13.66 10.89 13.52
N ASN A 69 13.09 12.00 14.01
CA ASN A 69 12.47 12.06 15.33
C ASN A 69 11.22 11.14 15.33
N SER A 70 11.44 9.85 15.44
CA SER A 70 10.41 8.83 15.42
C SER A 70 10.28 8.16 16.79
N TYR A 71 9.07 7.81 17.14
CA TYR A 71 8.73 7.03 18.33
C TYR A 71 7.92 5.81 17.87
N SER A 72 8.30 4.64 18.33
CA SER A 72 7.54 3.42 18.09
C SER A 72 7.21 2.74 19.41
N ASN A 73 5.99 2.30 19.57
CA ASN A 73 5.51 1.58 20.74
C ASN A 73 4.66 0.39 20.32
N VAL A 74 4.81 -0.71 21.03
CA VAL A 74 3.98 -1.92 20.85
C VAL A 74 3.29 -2.20 22.18
N THR A 75 1.96 -2.17 22.16
CA THR A 75 1.15 -2.52 23.33
C THR A 75 0.34 -3.78 23.07
N LYS A 76 0.09 -4.54 24.12
CA LYS A 76 -0.75 -5.73 24.07
C LYS A 76 -1.81 -5.62 25.14
N THR A 77 -3.09 -5.71 24.72
CA THR A 77 -4.23 -5.77 25.63
C THR A 77 -5.01 -7.05 25.31
N ASP A 78 -5.00 -8.01 26.21
CA ASP A 78 -5.55 -9.35 26.02
C ASP A 78 -4.92 -10.08 24.82
N SER A 79 -5.68 -10.33 23.76
CA SER A 79 -5.23 -10.94 22.50
C SER A 79 -4.95 -9.94 21.39
N VAL A 80 -5.22 -8.64 21.62
CA VAL A 80 -5.07 -7.57 20.62
C VAL A 80 -3.72 -6.89 20.79
N TRP A 81 -3.04 -6.72 19.69
CA TRP A 81 -1.78 -5.98 19.59
C TRP A 81 -2.02 -4.66 18.90
N GLU A 82 -1.38 -3.61 19.40
CA GLU A 82 -1.36 -2.31 18.78
C GLU A 82 0.09 -1.88 18.56
N VAL A 83 0.41 -1.53 17.33
CA VAL A 83 1.70 -0.93 16.95
C VAL A 83 1.44 0.53 16.59
N THR A 84 2.09 1.45 17.30
CA THR A 84 2.02 2.89 17.03
C THR A 84 3.39 3.40 16.65
N THR A 85 3.48 4.15 15.55
CA THR A 85 4.70 4.86 15.12
C THR A 85 4.36 6.32 14.84
N GLU A 86 5.14 7.24 15.40
CA GLU A 86 4.97 8.68 15.22
C GLU A 86 6.27 9.30 14.70
N SER A 87 6.18 10.27 13.82
CA SER A 87 7.34 10.97 13.27
C SER A 87 7.01 12.39 12.83
N ILE A 88 7.99 13.31 12.96
CA ILE A 88 7.93 14.63 12.36
C ILE A 88 8.91 14.69 11.19
N TYR A 89 8.36 14.92 10.00
CA TYR A 89 9.09 14.94 8.75
C TYR A 89 9.11 16.35 8.14
N LYS A 90 10.29 16.79 7.67
CA LYS A 90 10.48 18.15 7.18
C LYS A 90 10.44 18.28 5.67
N ASP A 91 10.82 17.21 4.95
CA ASP A 91 10.87 17.26 3.50
C ASP A 91 9.47 17.27 2.88
N SER A 92 9.37 17.79 1.67
CA SER A 92 8.12 17.90 0.94
C SER A 92 7.75 16.63 0.18
N ILE A 93 8.67 15.69 0.07
CA ILE A 93 8.48 14.42 -0.64
C ILE A 93 9.02 13.30 0.25
N PHE A 94 8.21 12.25 0.40
CA PHE A 94 8.59 11.02 1.08
C PHE A 94 8.13 9.80 0.28
N VAL A 95 9.05 8.87 0.02
CA VAL A 95 8.77 7.64 -0.73
C VAL A 95 9.04 6.46 0.17
N PHE A 96 7.99 5.71 0.47
CA PHE A 96 8.08 4.48 1.24
C PHE A 96 7.86 3.27 0.33
N LYS A 97 8.90 2.46 0.17
CA LYS A 97 8.88 1.25 -0.67
C LYS A 97 9.40 0.05 0.14
N PRO A 98 8.56 -0.57 0.97
CA PRO A 98 8.93 -1.79 1.65
C PRO A 98 9.16 -2.91 0.62
N LYS A 99 9.92 -3.92 1.01
CA LYS A 99 10.30 -5.00 0.08
C LYS A 99 9.09 -5.72 -0.52
N ASN A 100 8.08 -6.02 0.27
CA ASN A 100 6.89 -6.79 -0.12
C ASN A 100 5.58 -6.08 0.23
N GLY A 101 5.54 -5.31 1.31
CA GLY A 101 4.33 -4.70 1.84
C GLY A 101 3.80 -3.52 1.02
N LEU A 102 2.76 -2.88 1.53
CA LEU A 102 2.13 -1.72 0.92
C LEU A 102 3.05 -0.50 1.00
N GLY A 103 3.44 0.00 -0.16
CA GLY A 103 4.23 1.22 -0.29
C GLY A 103 3.37 2.43 -0.66
N PHE A 104 3.91 3.63 -0.44
CA PHE A 104 3.26 4.87 -0.87
C PHE A 104 4.26 5.97 -1.18
N ASN A 105 3.83 6.93 -2.00
CA ASN A 105 4.50 8.17 -2.31
C ASN A 105 3.73 9.31 -1.66
N PHE A 106 4.37 10.09 -0.79
CA PHE A 106 3.82 11.30 -0.19
C PHE A 106 4.45 12.52 -0.82
N LYS A 107 3.64 13.53 -1.15
CA LYS A 107 4.09 14.82 -1.66
C LYS A 107 3.22 15.94 -1.09
N ARG A 108 3.86 16.98 -0.59
CA ARG A 108 3.20 18.23 -0.24
C ARG A 108 3.88 19.42 -0.91
N SER A 109 3.13 20.47 -1.15
CA SER A 109 3.68 21.75 -1.57
C SER A 109 2.96 22.90 -0.85
N ASN A 110 3.66 24.03 -0.74
CA ASN A 110 3.11 25.25 -0.19
C ASN A 110 3.43 26.39 -1.16
N GLU A 111 2.40 27.05 -1.66
CA GLU A 111 2.50 28.18 -2.58
C GLU A 111 2.05 29.45 -1.87
N ASN A 112 2.94 30.43 -1.77
CA ASN A 112 2.63 31.71 -1.16
C ASN A 112 2.18 32.71 -2.22
N THR A 113 0.96 33.22 -2.05
CA THR A 113 0.41 34.35 -2.85
C THR A 113 0.52 35.65 -2.06
N SER A 114 0.09 36.79 -2.68
CA SER A 114 0.06 38.09 -2.02
C SER A 114 -0.88 38.16 -0.80
N LEU A 115 -1.92 37.32 -0.75
CA LEU A 115 -2.98 37.36 0.26
C LEU A 115 -3.06 36.10 1.12
N SER A 116 -2.57 34.96 0.59
CA SER A 116 -2.76 33.66 1.19
C SER A 116 -1.54 32.73 1.03
N SER A 117 -1.61 31.59 1.67
CA SER A 117 -0.74 30.44 1.43
C SER A 117 -1.63 29.25 1.06
N VAL A 118 -1.34 28.59 -0.05
CA VAL A 118 -2.06 27.41 -0.55
C VAL A 118 -1.23 26.17 -0.25
N TYR A 119 -1.84 25.19 0.38
CA TYR A 119 -1.22 23.93 0.73
C TYR A 119 -1.82 22.83 -0.12
N ASN A 120 -0.97 22.09 -0.85
CA ASN A 120 -1.36 20.92 -1.61
C ASN A 120 -0.81 19.67 -0.94
N PHE A 121 -1.64 18.66 -0.85
CA PHE A 121 -1.35 17.34 -0.32
C PHE A 121 -1.69 16.27 -1.35
N ASN A 122 -0.77 15.33 -1.52
CA ASN A 122 -0.99 14.11 -2.28
C ASN A 122 -0.31 12.94 -1.57
N ILE A 123 -1.02 11.83 -1.44
CA ILE A 123 -0.46 10.54 -1.10
C ILE A 123 -0.98 9.51 -2.09
N GLU A 124 -0.08 8.72 -2.64
CA GLU A 124 -0.37 7.72 -3.65
C GLU A 124 0.08 6.36 -3.13
N PHE A 125 -0.86 5.50 -2.77
CA PHE A 125 -0.57 4.11 -2.41
C PHE A 125 -0.33 3.29 -3.67
N ILE A 126 0.70 2.45 -3.63
CA ILE A 126 1.15 1.68 -4.78
C ILE A 126 0.20 0.51 -5.03
N GLY A 127 -0.41 0.48 -6.21
CA GLY A 127 -1.28 -0.61 -6.64
C GLY A 127 -0.54 -1.95 -6.76
N ARG A 128 -1.26 -3.04 -6.59
CA ARG A 128 -0.70 -4.40 -6.56
C ARG A 128 -0.67 -5.08 -7.94
N ALA A 129 -1.23 -4.42 -8.97
CA ALA A 129 -1.29 -4.93 -10.35
C ALA A 129 -1.86 -6.37 -10.46
N ILE A 130 -2.81 -6.73 -9.58
CA ILE A 130 -3.40 -8.08 -9.55
C ILE A 130 -4.22 -8.34 -10.82
N LYS A 131 -5.03 -7.37 -11.24
CA LYS A 131 -5.87 -7.50 -12.43
C LYS A 131 -5.05 -7.78 -13.69
N ASP A 132 -3.93 -7.08 -13.85
CA ASP A 132 -3.11 -7.17 -15.05
C ASP A 132 -2.22 -8.42 -15.06
N ASN A 133 -1.66 -8.79 -13.89
CA ASN A 133 -0.71 -9.89 -13.81
C ASN A 133 -1.38 -11.24 -13.52
N TYR A 134 -2.52 -11.25 -12.81
CA TYR A 134 -3.17 -12.45 -12.29
C TYR A 134 -4.69 -12.41 -12.51
N PRO A 135 -5.18 -12.39 -13.76
CA PRO A 135 -6.62 -12.19 -14.05
C PRO A 135 -7.54 -13.23 -13.41
N LEU A 136 -7.16 -14.52 -13.34
CA LEU A 136 -7.99 -15.53 -12.66
C LEU A 136 -8.00 -15.34 -11.14
N LEU A 137 -6.90 -14.89 -10.55
CA LEU A 137 -6.85 -14.51 -9.14
C LEU A 137 -7.74 -13.28 -8.87
N TYR A 138 -7.67 -12.26 -9.74
CA TYR A 138 -8.53 -11.08 -9.66
C TYR A 138 -10.03 -11.46 -9.67
N GLU A 139 -10.45 -12.31 -10.60
CA GLU A 139 -11.82 -12.83 -10.64
C GLU A 139 -12.19 -13.63 -9.37
N SER A 140 -11.25 -14.40 -8.83
CA SER A 140 -11.45 -15.19 -7.62
C SER A 140 -11.61 -14.30 -6.38
N LEU A 141 -10.88 -13.18 -6.30
CA LEU A 141 -11.00 -12.16 -5.25
C LEU A 141 -12.39 -11.50 -5.32
N LEU A 142 -12.79 -10.98 -6.49
CA LEU A 142 -14.08 -10.31 -6.67
C LEU A 142 -15.29 -11.23 -6.35
N ASN A 143 -15.16 -12.52 -6.60
CA ASN A 143 -16.24 -13.49 -6.39
C ASN A 143 -16.14 -14.22 -5.04
N ASN A 144 -15.20 -13.87 -4.16
CA ASN A 144 -14.93 -14.58 -2.90
C ASN A 144 -14.71 -16.10 -3.10
N LYS A 145 -13.95 -16.49 -4.16
CA LYS A 145 -13.70 -17.88 -4.55
C LYS A 145 -12.23 -18.28 -4.50
N LEU A 146 -11.46 -17.67 -3.59
CA LEU A 146 -10.02 -17.99 -3.44
C LEU A 146 -9.78 -19.45 -3.12
N ASP A 147 -10.66 -20.08 -2.34
CA ASP A 147 -10.56 -21.49 -1.94
C ASP A 147 -10.67 -22.47 -3.11
N SER A 148 -11.20 -22.02 -4.26
CA SER A 148 -11.29 -22.89 -5.45
C SER A 148 -9.95 -23.24 -6.06
N LEU A 149 -8.88 -22.52 -5.74
CA LEU A 149 -7.50 -22.67 -6.24
C LEU A 149 -7.35 -22.68 -7.77
N ARG A 150 -8.41 -22.34 -8.53
CA ARG A 150 -8.36 -22.32 -10.01
C ARG A 150 -7.37 -21.29 -10.54
N TRP A 151 -7.12 -20.24 -9.79
CA TRP A 151 -6.16 -19.19 -10.10
C TRP A 151 -4.69 -19.62 -9.89
N LEU A 152 -4.43 -20.64 -9.06
CA LEU A 152 -3.09 -20.99 -8.59
C LEU A 152 -2.12 -21.39 -9.71
N PRO A 153 -2.50 -22.26 -10.69
CA PRO A 153 -1.59 -22.58 -11.80
C PRO A 153 -1.20 -21.37 -12.65
N GLU A 154 -2.11 -20.40 -12.83
CA GLU A 154 -1.82 -19.15 -13.51
C GLU A 154 -0.83 -18.32 -12.69
N ALA A 155 -1.09 -18.09 -11.40
CA ALA A 155 -0.22 -17.32 -10.52
C ALA A 155 1.20 -17.90 -10.47
N LEU A 156 1.35 -19.22 -10.32
CA LEU A 156 2.65 -19.87 -10.35
C LEU A 156 3.35 -19.72 -11.72
N THR A 157 2.58 -19.71 -12.80
CA THR A 157 3.13 -19.49 -14.15
C THR A 157 3.64 -18.07 -14.33
N VAL A 158 2.94 -17.07 -13.78
CA VAL A 158 3.38 -15.67 -13.78
C VAL A 158 4.64 -15.52 -12.93
N ILE A 159 4.67 -16.09 -11.73
CA ILE A 159 5.83 -16.07 -10.83
C ILE A 159 7.07 -16.65 -11.53
N ILE A 160 6.96 -17.80 -12.19
CA ILE A 160 8.06 -18.39 -12.97
C ILE A 160 8.51 -17.44 -14.08
N ASN A 161 7.57 -16.88 -14.84
CA ASN A 161 7.90 -15.98 -15.94
C ASN A 161 8.66 -14.75 -15.45
N GLN A 162 8.21 -14.11 -14.37
CA GLN A 162 8.89 -12.95 -13.77
C GLN A 162 10.27 -13.32 -13.23
N SER A 163 10.37 -14.47 -12.56
CA SER A 163 11.66 -14.97 -12.05
C SER A 163 12.68 -15.24 -13.17
N LEU A 164 12.22 -15.73 -14.32
CA LEU A 164 13.08 -15.94 -15.49
C LEU A 164 13.48 -14.61 -16.14
N ILE A 165 12.58 -13.60 -16.16
CA ILE A 165 12.91 -12.23 -16.61
C ILE A 165 14.00 -11.63 -15.71
N ASP A 166 13.88 -11.78 -14.39
CA ASP A 166 14.89 -11.29 -13.46
C ASP A 166 16.26 -11.96 -13.69
N ILE A 167 16.27 -13.24 -14.02
CA ILE A 167 17.50 -13.95 -14.36
C ILE A 167 18.08 -13.45 -15.70
N GLU A 168 17.25 -13.22 -16.71
CA GLU A 168 17.68 -12.69 -18.00
C GLU A 168 18.26 -11.27 -17.89
N ASN A 169 17.72 -10.44 -16.97
CA ASN A 169 18.15 -9.07 -16.74
C ASN A 169 19.37 -8.96 -15.81
N ASP A 170 19.74 -10.03 -15.12
CA ASP A 170 20.88 -10.03 -14.20
C ASP A 170 22.20 -10.13 -14.96
N THR A 171 22.81 -8.98 -15.26
CA THR A 171 24.07 -8.90 -16.00
C THR A 171 25.28 -9.47 -15.25
N THR A 172 25.15 -9.75 -13.96
CA THR A 172 26.24 -10.33 -13.15
C THR A 172 26.35 -11.85 -13.31
N LYS A 173 25.31 -12.49 -13.84
CA LYS A 173 25.20 -13.94 -14.01
C LYS A 173 25.06 -14.28 -15.50
N HIS A 174 26.03 -14.99 -16.03
CA HIS A 174 26.01 -15.43 -17.42
C HIS A 174 25.45 -16.85 -17.50
N TYR A 175 24.17 -16.97 -17.80
CA TYR A 175 23.58 -18.24 -18.22
C TYR A 175 23.56 -18.32 -19.75
N PHE A 176 23.77 -19.53 -20.29
CA PHE A 176 23.55 -19.75 -21.72
C PHE A 176 22.16 -19.30 -22.12
N LYS A 177 21.98 -18.89 -23.39
CA LYS A 177 20.74 -18.35 -23.92
C LYS A 177 19.53 -19.25 -23.54
N ILE A 178 18.72 -18.78 -22.61
CA ILE A 178 17.56 -19.49 -22.09
C ILE A 178 16.40 -19.28 -23.06
N ASN A 179 15.72 -20.35 -23.43
CA ASN A 179 14.46 -20.21 -24.15
C ASN A 179 13.31 -20.08 -23.13
N ARG A 180 13.10 -18.86 -22.64
CA ARG A 180 12.10 -18.56 -21.61
C ARG A 180 10.69 -19.05 -21.95
N PRO A 181 10.12 -18.80 -23.16
CA PRO A 181 8.78 -19.29 -23.49
C PRO A 181 8.65 -20.82 -23.37
N ARG A 182 9.68 -21.57 -23.77
CA ARG A 182 9.70 -23.02 -23.66
C ARG A 182 9.73 -23.48 -22.20
N LEU A 183 10.51 -22.81 -21.35
CA LEU A 183 10.57 -23.13 -19.91
C LEU A 183 9.23 -22.82 -19.23
N VAL A 184 8.66 -21.63 -19.47
CA VAL A 184 7.36 -21.22 -18.90
C VAL A 184 6.27 -22.22 -19.26
N ASN A 185 6.16 -22.64 -20.54
CA ASN A 185 5.17 -23.62 -20.97
C ASN A 185 5.37 -24.99 -20.29
N HIS A 186 6.63 -25.39 -20.07
CA HIS A 186 6.92 -26.64 -19.40
C HIS A 186 6.52 -26.60 -17.91
N PHE A 187 6.82 -25.52 -17.21
CA PHE A 187 6.36 -25.30 -15.84
C PHE A 187 4.84 -25.24 -15.74
N LYS A 188 4.18 -24.50 -16.65
CA LYS A 188 2.72 -24.42 -16.71
C LYS A 188 2.08 -25.80 -16.75
N SER A 189 2.60 -26.72 -17.58
CA SER A 189 2.11 -28.10 -17.67
C SER A 189 2.26 -28.88 -16.35
N SER A 190 3.27 -28.54 -15.54
CA SER A 190 3.50 -29.15 -14.23
C SER A 190 2.58 -28.56 -13.15
N PHE A 191 2.33 -27.25 -13.18
CA PHE A 191 1.50 -26.56 -12.21
C PHE A 191 0.01 -26.93 -12.27
N VAL A 192 -0.49 -27.38 -13.42
CA VAL A 192 -1.87 -27.89 -13.55
C VAL A 192 -2.15 -29.07 -12.61
N ARG A 193 -1.11 -29.76 -12.15
CA ARG A 193 -1.21 -30.89 -11.21
C ARG A 193 -1.38 -30.43 -9.75
N ILE A 194 -1.08 -29.19 -9.43
CA ILE A 194 -1.23 -28.60 -8.09
C ILE A 194 -2.70 -28.20 -7.95
N LYS A 195 -3.47 -28.94 -7.12
CA LYS A 195 -4.91 -28.76 -6.99
C LYS A 195 -5.34 -28.45 -5.55
N THR A 196 -4.47 -28.70 -4.59
CA THR A 196 -4.76 -28.52 -3.17
C THR A 196 -3.71 -27.63 -2.51
N PHE A 197 -4.04 -27.12 -1.33
CA PHE A 197 -3.08 -26.37 -0.51
C PHE A 197 -1.92 -27.25 -0.04
N GLU A 198 -2.15 -28.55 0.19
CA GLU A 198 -1.12 -29.52 0.55
C GLU A 198 -0.12 -29.69 -0.60
N ASP A 199 -0.61 -29.78 -1.85
CA ASP A 199 0.27 -29.83 -3.04
C ASP A 199 1.14 -28.58 -3.11
N LEU A 200 0.54 -27.39 -2.92
CA LEU A 200 1.26 -26.14 -2.92
C LEU A 200 2.32 -26.07 -1.82
N LYS A 201 1.95 -26.44 -0.60
CA LYS A 201 2.86 -26.50 0.55
C LYS A 201 4.05 -27.41 0.28
N SER A 202 3.80 -28.62 -0.26
CA SER A 202 4.85 -29.57 -0.64
C SER A 202 5.82 -28.99 -1.67
N VAL A 203 5.31 -28.26 -2.67
CA VAL A 203 6.13 -27.58 -3.68
C VAL A 203 6.95 -26.45 -3.05
N GLN A 204 6.39 -25.70 -2.12
CA GLN A 204 7.10 -24.62 -1.46
C GLN A 204 8.21 -25.11 -0.52
N GLU A 205 7.94 -26.15 0.26
CA GLU A 205 8.92 -26.76 1.18
C GLU A 205 10.06 -27.43 0.42
N ASN A 206 9.77 -28.07 -0.73
CA ASN A 206 10.75 -28.80 -1.53
C ASN A 206 11.07 -28.10 -2.86
N ARG A 207 10.97 -26.77 -2.90
CA ARG A 207 11.06 -25.94 -4.12
C ARG A 207 12.24 -26.28 -5.02
N LEU A 208 13.43 -26.35 -4.44
CA LEU A 208 14.65 -26.62 -5.23
C LEU A 208 14.60 -27.97 -5.93
N GLU A 209 14.18 -29.01 -5.22
CA GLU A 209 14.08 -30.36 -5.81
C GLU A 209 12.95 -30.47 -6.83
N TYR A 210 11.84 -29.77 -6.59
CA TYR A 210 10.75 -29.65 -7.56
C TYR A 210 11.23 -28.99 -8.86
N ILE A 211 11.95 -27.86 -8.76
CA ILE A 211 12.53 -27.14 -9.91
C ILE A 211 13.53 -28.03 -10.65
N LYS A 212 14.46 -28.71 -9.93
CA LYS A 212 15.43 -29.64 -10.55
C LYS A 212 14.73 -30.77 -11.33
N THR A 213 13.67 -31.32 -10.75
CA THR A 213 12.89 -32.37 -11.39
C THR A 213 12.25 -31.90 -12.68
N ILE A 214 11.61 -30.73 -12.67
CA ILE A 214 10.99 -30.13 -13.86
C ILE A 214 12.04 -29.78 -14.91
N LEU A 215 13.18 -29.23 -14.51
CA LEU A 215 14.21 -28.76 -15.43
C LEU A 215 15.17 -29.87 -15.92
N LYS A 216 15.05 -31.10 -15.42
CA LYS A 216 15.89 -32.22 -15.84
C LYS A 216 15.99 -32.40 -17.37
N PRO A 217 14.92 -32.25 -18.18
CA PRO A 217 15.00 -32.36 -19.63
C PRO A 217 15.83 -31.26 -20.30
N PHE A 218 16.00 -30.11 -19.65
CA PHE A 218 16.71 -28.94 -20.19
C PHE A 218 18.21 -28.96 -19.87
N LYS A 219 18.68 -29.88 -19.02
CA LYS A 219 20.08 -30.00 -18.61
C LYS A 219 20.68 -28.71 -18.04
N LEU A 220 19.86 -27.89 -17.37
CA LEU A 220 20.29 -26.67 -16.72
C LEU A 220 21.04 -26.99 -15.42
N GLY A 221 22.14 -26.25 -15.16
CA GLY A 221 22.99 -26.52 -14.00
C GLY A 221 22.32 -26.23 -12.66
N ASN A 222 22.82 -26.84 -11.58
CA ASN A 222 22.28 -26.66 -10.23
C ASN A 222 22.23 -25.19 -9.79
N LYS A 223 23.23 -24.39 -10.18
CA LYS A 223 23.31 -22.94 -9.89
C LYS A 223 22.08 -22.20 -10.43
N PHE A 224 21.66 -22.52 -11.67
CA PHE A 224 20.47 -21.94 -12.27
C PHE A 224 19.20 -22.31 -11.48
N CYS A 225 19.08 -23.58 -11.05
CA CYS A 225 17.92 -24.02 -10.26
C CYS A 225 17.82 -23.30 -8.91
N VAL A 226 18.97 -23.06 -8.25
CA VAL A 226 19.03 -22.29 -6.99
C VAL A 226 18.59 -20.85 -7.23
N ASP A 227 19.17 -20.18 -8.23
CA ASP A 227 18.81 -18.79 -8.55
C ASP A 227 17.33 -18.63 -8.88
N LEU A 228 16.77 -19.58 -9.65
CA LEU A 228 15.36 -19.58 -9.99
C LEU A 228 14.48 -19.75 -8.73
N ALA A 229 14.86 -20.66 -7.83
CA ALA A 229 14.14 -20.89 -6.58
C ALA A 229 14.13 -19.66 -5.68
N GLU A 230 15.24 -18.95 -5.59
CA GLU A 230 15.36 -17.70 -4.80
C GLU A 230 14.48 -16.59 -5.38
N ARG A 231 14.50 -16.40 -6.70
CA ARG A 231 13.68 -15.36 -7.35
C ARG A 231 12.20 -15.68 -7.32
N MET A 232 11.82 -16.94 -7.48
CA MET A 232 10.43 -17.37 -7.28
C MET A 232 9.92 -17.00 -5.88
N LYS A 233 10.75 -17.23 -4.86
CA LYS A 233 10.38 -16.86 -3.48
C LYS A 233 10.06 -15.37 -3.35
N VAL A 234 10.86 -14.50 -3.97
CA VAL A 234 10.62 -13.04 -3.92
C VAL A 234 9.24 -12.68 -4.50
N HIS A 235 8.88 -13.22 -5.67
CA HIS A 235 7.58 -12.96 -6.30
C HIS A 235 6.41 -13.61 -5.54
N GLU A 236 6.62 -14.79 -4.95
CA GLU A 236 5.62 -15.42 -4.09
C GLU A 236 5.38 -14.61 -2.81
N ASP A 237 6.44 -14.13 -2.15
CA ASP A 237 6.33 -13.32 -0.94
C ASP A 237 5.61 -12.01 -1.23
N TYR A 238 5.87 -11.39 -2.41
CA TYR A 238 5.12 -10.22 -2.87
C TYR A 238 3.63 -10.51 -3.10
N LEU A 239 3.30 -11.64 -3.73
CA LEU A 239 1.91 -12.04 -3.94
C LEU A 239 1.21 -12.37 -2.62
N LYS A 240 1.89 -13.07 -1.71
CA LYS A 240 1.36 -13.39 -0.36
C LYS A 240 1.03 -12.12 0.42
N SER A 241 1.95 -11.16 0.49
CA SER A 241 1.68 -9.90 1.19
C SER A 241 0.58 -9.08 0.49
N SER A 242 0.41 -9.21 -0.83
CA SER A 242 -0.71 -8.59 -1.54
C SER A 242 -2.06 -9.23 -1.18
N LEU A 243 -2.09 -10.54 -0.95
CA LEU A 243 -3.30 -11.26 -0.54
C LEU A 243 -3.62 -11.05 0.94
N ALA A 244 -2.61 -10.88 1.79
CA ALA A 244 -2.77 -10.58 3.20
C ALA A 244 -3.51 -9.25 3.42
N LEU A 245 -3.24 -8.21 2.59
CA LEU A 245 -4.00 -6.94 2.61
C LEU A 245 -5.53 -7.09 2.41
N ARG A 246 -6.04 -8.29 2.08
CA ARG A 246 -7.48 -8.50 1.90
C ARG A 246 -8.25 -8.31 3.19
N ASP A 247 -7.66 -8.71 4.29
CA ASP A 247 -8.28 -8.66 5.61
C ASP A 247 -7.95 -7.34 6.34
N ASP A 248 -7.20 -6.43 5.68
CA ASP A 248 -6.82 -5.12 6.17
C ASP A 248 -7.82 -4.04 5.80
N SER A 249 -8.08 -3.17 6.75
CA SER A 249 -8.80 -1.91 6.55
C SER A 249 -7.88 -0.72 6.82
N PHE A 250 -7.91 0.27 5.94
CA PHE A 250 -7.11 1.48 6.05
C PHE A 250 -8.01 2.69 6.24
N THR A 251 -7.73 3.50 7.26
CA THR A 251 -8.35 4.80 7.48
C THR A 251 -7.27 5.87 7.48
N LEU A 252 -7.23 6.71 6.43
CA LEU A 252 -6.36 7.86 6.41
C LEU A 252 -7.12 9.09 6.90
N LYS A 253 -6.55 9.78 7.87
CA LYS A 253 -7.04 11.03 8.45
C LYS A 253 -6.03 12.14 8.20
N LEU A 254 -6.46 13.21 7.54
CA LEU A 254 -5.60 14.35 7.20
C LEU A 254 -6.12 15.64 7.81
N LEU A 255 -5.25 16.33 8.52
CA LEU A 255 -5.48 17.68 9.00
C LEU A 255 -4.58 18.67 8.22
N LEU A 256 -5.21 19.57 7.45
CA LEU A 256 -4.54 20.62 6.71
C LEU A 256 -4.74 21.98 7.40
N PRO A 257 -3.79 22.91 7.29
CA PRO A 257 -3.98 24.25 7.79
C PRO A 257 -4.98 25.03 6.89
N GLY A 258 -5.91 25.78 7.52
CA GLY A 258 -6.82 26.67 6.83
C GLY A 258 -8.09 26.02 6.30
N GLU A 259 -8.69 26.64 5.28
CA GLU A 259 -9.95 26.25 4.68
C GLU A 259 -9.70 25.28 3.51
N ILE A 260 -10.47 24.20 3.43
CA ILE A 260 -10.35 23.21 2.35
C ILE A 260 -10.97 23.76 1.07
N LEU A 261 -10.18 23.84 0.01
CA LEU A 261 -10.62 24.26 -1.33
C LEU A 261 -11.09 23.11 -2.19
N SER A 262 -10.37 21.99 -2.14
CA SER A 262 -10.72 20.79 -2.91
C SER A 262 -10.17 19.55 -2.23
N THR A 263 -10.88 18.45 -2.35
CA THR A 263 -10.46 17.14 -1.84
C THR A 263 -11.22 16.02 -2.56
N ASN A 264 -10.61 14.84 -2.63
CA ASN A 264 -11.29 13.60 -2.99
C ASN A 264 -11.60 12.72 -1.76
N SER A 265 -11.63 13.32 -0.56
CA SER A 265 -11.97 12.59 0.67
C SER A 265 -13.42 12.08 0.65
N MET A 266 -13.66 10.97 1.33
CA MET A 266 -15.00 10.39 1.48
C MET A 266 -15.87 11.21 2.44
N SER A 267 -15.26 11.77 3.48
CA SER A 267 -15.96 12.60 4.48
C SER A 267 -15.02 13.65 5.08
N ILE A 268 -15.63 14.66 5.70
CA ILE A 268 -14.94 15.66 6.52
C ILE A 268 -15.55 15.57 7.92
N GLU A 269 -14.75 15.15 8.89
CA GLU A 269 -15.14 15.04 10.29
C GLU A 269 -14.52 16.21 11.07
N GLN A 270 -15.31 17.22 11.42
CA GLN A 270 -14.85 18.51 11.92
C GLN A 270 -13.93 19.16 10.87
N ASP A 271 -12.61 19.27 11.14
CA ASP A 271 -11.62 19.83 10.22
C ASP A 271 -10.71 18.72 9.62
N THR A 272 -11.03 17.46 9.86
CA THR A 272 -10.22 16.30 9.43
C THR A 272 -10.83 15.64 8.20
N LEU A 273 -10.07 15.53 7.14
CA LEU A 273 -10.42 14.79 5.94
C LEU A 273 -10.21 13.29 6.19
N VAL A 274 -11.18 12.47 5.77
CA VAL A 274 -11.15 11.03 6.02
C VAL A 274 -11.33 10.25 4.73
N TRP A 275 -10.42 9.30 4.50
CA TRP A 275 -10.53 8.28 3.46
C TRP A 275 -10.51 6.90 4.11
N LYS A 276 -11.34 5.99 3.58
CA LYS A 276 -11.35 4.58 3.97
C LYS A 276 -11.16 3.73 2.72
N PHE A 277 -10.23 2.79 2.78
CA PHE A 277 -9.95 1.91 1.65
C PHE A 277 -9.40 0.56 2.14
N GLY A 278 -9.37 -0.41 1.26
CA GLY A 278 -8.80 -1.73 1.49
C GLY A 278 -8.14 -2.23 0.21
N LEU A 279 -7.90 -3.55 0.13
CA LEU A 279 -7.30 -4.16 -1.04
C LEU A 279 -8.05 -3.86 -2.34
N ASP A 280 -9.38 -3.74 -2.30
CA ASP A 280 -10.21 -3.46 -3.48
C ASP A 280 -9.78 -2.19 -4.22
N SER A 281 -9.34 -1.17 -3.48
CA SER A 281 -8.84 0.08 -4.04
C SER A 281 -7.42 -0.05 -4.62
N LEU A 282 -6.71 -1.14 -4.32
CA LEU A 282 -5.29 -1.36 -4.64
C LEU A 282 -5.07 -2.50 -5.64
N LEU A 283 -6.14 -3.16 -6.10
CA LEU A 283 -6.05 -4.38 -6.92
C LEU A 283 -5.25 -4.21 -8.21
N ASN A 284 -5.27 -3.02 -8.80
CA ASN A 284 -4.56 -2.78 -10.04
C ASN A 284 -3.77 -1.46 -10.04
N GLU A 285 -4.48 -0.34 -10.04
CA GLU A 285 -3.90 0.99 -10.15
C GLU A 285 -3.47 1.54 -8.79
N ASN A 286 -2.62 2.57 -8.83
CA ASN A 286 -2.28 3.32 -7.63
C ASN A 286 -3.51 4.06 -7.10
N TYR A 287 -3.65 4.10 -5.78
CA TYR A 287 -4.76 4.80 -5.14
C TYR A 287 -4.31 6.18 -4.67
N LEU A 288 -4.80 7.23 -5.33
CA LEU A 288 -4.43 8.61 -5.08
C LEU A 288 -5.43 9.29 -4.13
N LEU A 289 -4.92 9.84 -3.04
CA LEU A 289 -5.62 10.70 -2.10
C LEU A 289 -5.03 12.11 -2.19
N SER A 290 -5.89 13.10 -2.40
CA SER A 290 -5.44 14.49 -2.62
C SER A 290 -6.34 15.51 -1.94
N SER A 291 -5.74 16.63 -1.54
CA SER A 291 -6.46 17.76 -1.02
C SER A 291 -5.66 19.06 -1.17
N THR A 292 -6.39 20.16 -1.28
CA THR A 292 -5.84 21.50 -1.30
C THR A 292 -6.55 22.37 -0.26
N SER A 293 -5.79 23.15 0.50
CA SER A 293 -6.34 24.10 1.47
C SER A 293 -5.69 25.48 1.34
N VAL A 294 -6.33 26.49 1.91
CA VAL A 294 -5.86 27.86 1.87
C VAL A 294 -5.89 28.51 3.25
N VAL A 295 -4.81 29.20 3.59
CA VAL A 295 -4.71 30.06 4.78
C VAL A 295 -4.63 31.50 4.34
N TYR A 296 -5.62 32.32 4.69
CA TYR A 296 -5.60 33.75 4.46
C TYR A 296 -4.80 34.46 5.54
N SER A 297 -3.79 35.21 5.14
CA SER A 297 -2.93 35.93 6.09
C SER A 297 -3.44 37.33 6.34
N LYS A 298 -3.97 37.60 7.53
CA LYS A 298 -4.39 38.96 7.94
C LYS A 298 -3.31 40.02 7.69
N LYS A 299 -2.04 39.70 8.00
CA LYS A 299 -0.90 40.60 7.75
C LYS A 299 -0.66 40.88 6.27
N LYS A 300 -0.79 39.88 5.40
CA LYS A 300 -0.64 40.05 3.94
C LYS A 300 -1.80 40.86 3.38
N ILE A 301 -3.03 40.60 3.83
CA ILE A 301 -4.24 41.33 3.44
C ILE A 301 -4.09 42.83 3.82
N GLN A 302 -3.70 43.13 5.06
CA GLN A 302 -3.46 44.50 5.52
C GLN A 302 -2.41 45.22 4.67
N LYS A 303 -1.24 44.61 4.42
CA LYS A 303 -0.21 45.19 3.55
C LYS A 303 -0.71 45.46 2.14
N THR A 304 -1.42 44.50 1.54
CA THR A 304 -1.97 44.66 0.19
C THR A 304 -3.04 45.77 0.14
N SER A 305 -3.92 45.84 1.17
CA SER A 305 -4.92 46.90 1.28
C SER A 305 -4.27 48.29 1.40
N ILE A 306 -3.21 48.44 2.20
CA ILE A 306 -2.46 49.70 2.32
C ILE A 306 -1.85 50.06 0.95
N LEU A 307 -1.25 49.12 0.23
CA LEU A 307 -0.69 49.36 -1.10
C LEU A 307 -1.76 49.83 -2.09
N ILE A 308 -2.93 49.20 -2.10
CA ILE A 308 -4.06 49.60 -2.97
C ILE A 308 -4.52 51.01 -2.63
N VAL A 309 -4.69 51.33 -1.35
CA VAL A 309 -5.08 52.67 -0.91
C VAL A 309 -4.03 53.74 -1.33
N CYS A 310 -2.74 53.45 -1.14
CA CYS A 310 -1.67 54.35 -1.58
C CYS A 310 -1.70 54.53 -3.11
N PHE A 311 -1.90 53.45 -3.87
CA PHE A 311 -2.00 53.55 -5.33
C PHE A 311 -3.19 54.38 -5.78
N LEU A 312 -4.38 54.21 -5.17
CA LEU A 312 -5.57 55.00 -5.46
C LEU A 312 -5.37 56.49 -5.13
N LEU A 313 -4.69 56.81 -4.03
CA LEU A 313 -4.35 58.17 -3.67
C LEU A 313 -3.41 58.83 -4.69
N ILE A 314 -2.34 58.10 -5.11
CA ILE A 314 -1.40 58.60 -6.12
C ILE A 314 -2.13 58.80 -7.46
N PHE A 315 -2.95 57.87 -7.86
CA PHE A 315 -3.74 57.94 -9.10
C PHE A 315 -4.72 59.12 -9.06
N GLY A 316 -5.39 59.37 -7.93
CA GLY A 316 -6.26 60.50 -7.71
C GLY A 316 -5.53 61.84 -7.85
N ILE A 317 -4.33 61.98 -7.24
CA ILE A 317 -3.49 63.18 -7.35
C ILE A 317 -3.09 63.45 -8.79
N VAL A 318 -2.71 62.41 -9.55
CA VAL A 318 -2.34 62.54 -10.98
C VAL A 318 -3.52 62.99 -11.83
N LEU A 319 -4.72 62.48 -11.57
CA LEU A 319 -5.93 62.91 -12.28
C LEU A 319 -6.28 64.38 -12.01
N ILE A 320 -6.25 64.82 -10.75
CA ILE A 320 -6.50 66.22 -10.35
C ILE A 320 -5.44 67.11 -10.97
N GLY A 321 -4.18 66.69 -10.95
CA GLY A 321 -3.08 67.45 -11.59
C GLY A 321 -3.22 67.62 -13.08
N LYS A 322 -3.80 66.64 -13.79
CA LYS A 322 -4.14 66.78 -15.25
C LYS A 322 -5.30 67.72 -15.50
N GLN A 323 -6.33 67.68 -14.67
CA GLN A 323 -7.49 68.60 -14.85
C GLN A 323 -7.14 70.10 -14.62
N LYS A 324 -6.13 70.41 -13.80
CA LYS A 324 -5.66 71.81 -13.58
C LYS A 324 -4.78 72.31 -14.74
N LYS A 325 -4.39 71.50 -15.69
CA LYS A 325 -3.58 71.91 -16.87
C LYS A 325 -4.39 72.00 -18.15
N LEU A 326 -5.66 71.74 -18.11
CA LEU A 326 -6.67 72.03 -19.13
C LEU A 326 -7.46 73.30 -18.74
#